data_17f5d716b5b86b0c87b81316b7593b08
#
_entry.id   17f5d716b5b86b0c87b81316b7593b08
#
_cell.length_a   1.000
_cell.length_b   1.000
_cell.length_c   1.000
_cell.angle_alpha   90.00
_cell.angle_beta   90.00
_cell.angle_gamma   90.00
#
_symmetry.space_group_name_H-M   'P 1'
#
loop_
_entity.id
_entity.type
_entity.pdbx_description
1 polymer ?
#
loop_
_entity_poly.entity_id
_entity_poly.type
_entity_poly.pdbx_seq_one_letter_code
_entity_poly.pdbx_strand_id
1 'polypeptide(L)'
;NEHVWLKHGGYLVIQHTEALTVVDVNSGKDISGKNTLASYLKINLEAAREIARQMRLRNLSGIILIDFINLDDDEAMQTLLKEFRHYLSRDPIQATLVDVTGLQLVEVTRKKVRKPLYEYHIEQR
;
A
#
# COMPACT_ATOMS: atom_id res chain seq x y z
N ASN A 1 15.18 3.01 -2.70
CA ASN A 1 14.41 1.75 -2.67
C ASN A 1 14.45 1.15 -1.29
N GLU A 2 13.31 0.89 -0.75
CA GLU A 2 13.25 0.24 0.55
C GLU A 2 12.39 -1.00 0.46
N HIS A 3 12.90 -2.08 1.02
CA HIS A 3 12.21 -3.37 1.04
C HIS A 3 11.53 -3.56 2.37
N VAL A 4 10.26 -3.97 2.33
CA VAL A 4 9.49 -4.33 3.52
C VAL A 4 9.02 -5.77 3.35
N TRP A 5 9.48 -6.66 4.22
CA TRP A 5 9.15 -8.07 4.13
C TRP A 5 7.78 -8.34 4.74
N LEU A 6 7.02 -9.22 4.08
CA LEU A 6 5.73 -9.68 4.56
C LEU A 6 5.91 -11.00 5.32
N LYS A 7 4.97 -11.30 6.22
CA LYS A 7 5.09 -12.49 7.07
C LYS A 7 5.04 -13.79 6.30
N HIS A 8 4.27 -13.83 5.21
CA HIS A 8 3.97 -15.08 4.51
C HIS A 8 4.68 -15.20 3.16
N GLY A 9 5.83 -14.57 3.03
CA GLY A 9 6.71 -14.82 1.91
C GLY A 9 6.50 -13.89 0.72
N GLY A 10 6.37 -12.66 0.94
CA GLY A 10 6.41 -11.63 -0.09
C GLY A 10 7.09 -10.41 0.44
N TYR A 11 7.22 -9.40 -0.37
CA TYR A 11 7.81 -8.15 0.09
C TYR A 11 7.33 -6.98 -0.76
N LEU A 12 7.42 -5.81 -0.17
CA LEU A 12 7.12 -4.54 -0.82
C LEU A 12 8.41 -3.85 -1.19
N VAL A 13 8.42 -3.18 -2.34
CA VAL A 13 9.47 -2.24 -2.69
C VAL A 13 8.83 -0.87 -2.73
N ILE A 14 9.28 0.04 -1.88
CA ILE A 14 8.72 1.39 -1.77
C ILE A 14 9.73 2.38 -2.35
N GLN A 15 9.28 3.16 -3.32
CA GLN A 15 10.08 4.21 -3.94
C GLN A 15 9.34 5.53 -3.77
N HIS A 16 10.00 6.47 -3.12
CA HIS A 16 9.41 7.78 -2.84
C HIS A 16 10.14 8.86 -3.63
N THR A 17 9.37 9.70 -4.32
CA THR A 17 9.88 10.89 -5.00
C THR A 17 9.07 12.09 -4.52
N GLU A 18 9.48 13.30 -4.91
CA GLU A 18 8.71 14.49 -4.57
C GLU A 18 7.28 14.45 -5.14
N ALA A 19 7.12 13.83 -6.31
CA ALA A 19 5.85 13.84 -7.02
C ALA A 19 4.89 12.77 -6.52
N LEU A 20 5.41 11.58 -6.19
CA LEU A 20 4.55 10.46 -5.82
C LEU A 20 5.37 9.35 -5.14
N THR A 21 4.64 8.42 -4.55
CA THR A 21 5.22 7.19 -4.00
C THR A 21 4.72 6.02 -4.84
N VAL A 22 5.62 5.11 -5.17
CA VAL A 22 5.27 3.87 -5.88
C VAL A 22 5.57 2.69 -4.95
N VAL A 23 4.63 1.78 -4.86
CA VAL A 23 4.79 0.55 -4.08
C VAL A 23 4.58 -0.63 -5.01
N ASP A 24 5.60 -1.49 -5.08
CA ASP A 24 5.53 -2.71 -5.87
C ASP A 24 5.45 -3.91 -4.92
N VAL A 25 4.49 -4.80 -5.19
CA VAL A 25 4.26 -6.00 -4.38
C VAL A 25 4.87 -7.19 -5.10
N ASN A 26 5.75 -7.90 -4.40
CA ASN A 26 6.46 -9.05 -4.96
C ASN A 26 6.12 -10.30 -4.15
N SER A 27 5.91 -11.39 -4.86
CA SER A 27 5.61 -12.68 -4.24
C SER A 27 6.85 -13.36 -3.65
N GLY A 28 8.02 -12.87 -4.02
CA GLY A 28 9.24 -13.54 -3.65
C GLY A 28 9.43 -14.81 -4.47
N LYS A 29 10.37 -15.64 -4.04
CA LYS A 29 10.63 -16.90 -4.68
C LYS A 29 9.71 -17.98 -4.11
N ASP A 30 8.82 -18.48 -4.94
CA ASP A 30 7.98 -19.62 -4.53
C ASP A 30 8.73 -20.92 -4.84
N ILE A 31 9.32 -21.47 -3.80
CA ILE A 31 10.10 -22.71 -3.92
C ILE A 31 9.18 -23.92 -4.13
N SER A 32 7.92 -23.82 -3.70
CA SER A 32 6.97 -24.94 -3.83
C SER A 32 6.33 -25.03 -5.21
N GLY A 33 6.48 -24.00 -6.04
CA GLY A 33 5.88 -23.95 -7.37
C GLY A 33 4.36 -23.78 -7.36
N LYS A 34 3.78 -23.43 -6.23
CA LYS A 34 2.33 -23.29 -6.09
C LYS A 34 1.89 -21.83 -6.18
N ASN A 35 2.12 -21.23 -7.35
CA ASN A 35 1.65 -19.87 -7.60
C ASN A 35 0.20 -19.90 -8.06
N THR A 36 -0.71 -20.03 -7.11
CA THR A 36 -2.14 -20.07 -7.38
C THR A 36 -2.77 -18.71 -7.15
N LEU A 37 -3.96 -18.52 -7.70
CA LEU A 37 -4.76 -17.33 -7.43
C LEU A 37 -4.93 -17.12 -5.93
N ALA A 38 -5.23 -18.17 -5.19
CA ALA A 38 -5.43 -18.09 -3.75
C ALA A 38 -4.16 -17.61 -3.03
N SER A 39 -2.98 -18.08 -3.44
CA SER A 39 -1.72 -17.66 -2.82
C SER A 39 -1.41 -16.21 -3.15
N TYR A 40 -1.64 -15.78 -4.38
CA TYR A 40 -1.40 -14.38 -4.76
C TYR A 40 -2.38 -13.42 -4.07
N LEU A 41 -3.65 -13.83 -3.97
CA LEU A 41 -4.62 -13.02 -3.23
C LEU A 41 -4.21 -12.87 -1.77
N LYS A 42 -3.73 -13.95 -1.16
CA LYS A 42 -3.28 -13.91 0.23
C LYS A 42 -2.11 -12.91 0.40
N ILE A 43 -1.15 -12.95 -0.49
CA ILE A 43 -0.01 -12.01 -0.44
C ILE A 43 -0.49 -10.58 -0.66
N ASN A 44 -1.37 -10.36 -1.63
CA ASN A 44 -1.90 -9.03 -1.88
C ASN A 44 -2.72 -8.49 -0.70
N LEU A 45 -3.48 -9.34 -0.02
CA LEU A 45 -4.24 -8.92 1.16
C LEU A 45 -3.31 -8.52 2.31
N GLU A 46 -2.26 -9.30 2.51
CA GLU A 46 -1.25 -8.95 3.51
C GLU A 46 -0.52 -7.66 3.12
N ALA A 47 -0.20 -7.53 1.84
CA ALA A 47 0.44 -6.32 1.31
C ALA A 47 -0.45 -5.09 1.53
N ALA A 48 -1.75 -5.19 1.26
CA ALA A 48 -2.68 -4.09 1.44
C ALA A 48 -2.66 -3.58 2.89
N ARG A 49 -2.67 -4.49 3.85
CA ARG A 49 -2.59 -4.15 5.26
C ARG A 49 -1.26 -3.46 5.59
N GLU A 50 -0.15 -4.02 5.10
CA GLU A 50 1.17 -3.47 5.38
C GLU A 50 1.38 -2.12 4.68
N ILE A 51 0.85 -1.95 3.46
CA ILE A 51 0.92 -0.67 2.75
C ILE A 51 0.21 0.42 3.55
N ALA A 52 -1.00 0.13 4.03
CA ALA A 52 -1.74 1.10 4.85
C ALA A 52 -0.94 1.47 6.11
N ARG A 53 -0.29 0.49 6.73
CA ARG A 53 0.55 0.72 7.89
C ARG A 53 1.77 1.59 7.54
N GLN A 54 2.46 1.28 6.44
CA GLN A 54 3.63 2.03 5.99
C GLN A 54 3.27 3.47 5.64
N MET A 55 2.09 3.69 5.06
CA MET A 55 1.62 5.05 4.77
C MET A 55 1.55 5.89 6.04
N ARG A 56 1.08 5.31 7.13
CA ARG A 56 1.01 5.99 8.43
C ARG A 56 2.41 6.18 9.03
N LEU A 57 3.21 5.13 9.08
CA LEU A 57 4.53 5.17 9.69
C LEU A 57 5.45 6.18 9.01
N ARG A 58 5.37 6.28 7.70
CA ARG A 58 6.21 7.18 6.91
C ARG A 58 5.54 8.53 6.66
N ASN A 59 4.30 8.67 7.09
CA ASN A 59 3.49 9.86 6.83
C ASN A 59 3.51 10.24 5.34
N LEU A 60 3.24 9.27 4.48
CA LEU A 60 3.19 9.49 3.05
C LEU A 60 2.01 10.40 2.71
N SER A 61 2.20 11.33 1.80
CA SER A 61 1.15 12.24 1.37
C SER A 61 1.15 12.36 -0.14
N GLY A 62 0.00 12.79 -0.67
CA GLY A 62 -0.16 12.94 -2.11
C GLY A 62 -0.51 11.61 -2.77
N ILE A 63 0.01 11.41 -3.96
CA ILE A 63 -0.33 10.25 -4.80
C ILE A 63 0.53 9.06 -4.40
N ILE A 64 -0.12 7.92 -4.21
CA ILE A 64 0.54 6.64 -3.95
C ILE A 64 0.00 5.65 -4.97
N LEU A 65 0.88 5.12 -5.81
CA LEU A 65 0.52 4.12 -6.81
C LEU A 65 1.01 2.76 -6.33
N ILE A 66 0.13 1.78 -6.36
CA ILE A 66 0.42 0.45 -5.87
C ILE A 66 0.27 -0.56 -7.00
N ASP A 67 1.33 -1.31 -7.21
CA ASP A 67 1.35 -2.39 -8.20
C ASP A 67 1.23 -3.72 -7.44
N PHE A 68 -0.02 -4.16 -7.24
CA PHE A 68 -0.29 -5.47 -6.64
C PHE A 68 0.04 -6.58 -7.63
N ILE A 69 0.27 -7.78 -7.12
CA ILE A 69 0.43 -8.95 -7.97
C ILE A 69 -0.84 -9.10 -8.80
N ASN A 70 -0.68 -9.31 -10.11
CA ASN A 70 -1.82 -9.47 -11.01
C ASN A 70 -2.60 -10.73 -10.65
N LEU A 71 -3.87 -10.57 -10.31
CA LEU A 71 -4.72 -11.68 -9.93
C LEU A 71 -5.47 -12.27 -11.12
N ASP A 72 -5.68 -11.46 -12.15
CA ASP A 72 -6.39 -11.85 -13.37
C ASP A 72 -7.75 -12.49 -13.07
N ASP A 73 -8.43 -11.95 -12.06
CA ASP A 73 -9.71 -12.44 -11.58
C ASP A 73 -10.46 -11.28 -10.92
N ASP A 74 -11.63 -10.95 -11.48
CA ASP A 74 -12.38 -9.77 -11.05
C ASP A 74 -12.89 -9.89 -9.62
N GLU A 75 -13.35 -11.08 -9.24
CA GLU A 75 -13.88 -11.30 -7.89
C GLU A 75 -12.78 -11.17 -6.85
N ALA A 76 -11.61 -11.75 -7.11
CA ALA A 76 -10.46 -11.63 -6.23
C ALA A 76 -10.02 -10.18 -6.12
N MET A 77 -10.02 -9.46 -7.24
CA MET A 77 -9.66 -8.03 -7.24
C MET A 77 -10.63 -7.21 -6.40
N GLN A 78 -11.94 -7.49 -6.50
CA GLN A 78 -12.95 -6.80 -5.69
C GLN A 78 -12.73 -7.09 -4.20
N THR A 79 -12.39 -8.32 -3.86
CA THR A 79 -12.08 -8.68 -2.47
C THR A 79 -10.87 -7.88 -1.97
N LEU A 80 -9.83 -7.82 -2.77
CA LEU A 80 -8.61 -7.07 -2.42
C LEU A 80 -8.92 -5.59 -2.21
N LEU A 81 -9.64 -4.97 -3.14
CA LEU A 81 -9.94 -3.54 -3.05
C LEU A 81 -10.83 -3.22 -1.86
N LYS A 82 -11.80 -4.10 -1.56
CA LYS A 82 -12.67 -3.91 -0.41
C LYS A 82 -11.87 -3.94 0.89
N GLU A 83 -10.99 -4.91 1.05
CA GLU A 83 -10.14 -5.00 2.24
C GLU A 83 -9.18 -3.83 2.33
N PHE A 84 -8.61 -3.41 1.21
CA PHE A 84 -7.71 -2.28 1.19
C PHE A 84 -8.43 -0.99 1.62
N ARG A 85 -9.63 -0.74 1.10
CA ARG A 85 -10.45 0.39 1.53
C ARG A 85 -10.71 0.35 3.04
N HIS A 86 -10.94 -0.85 3.56
CA HIS A 86 -11.15 -1.02 5.00
C HIS A 86 -9.92 -0.61 5.80
N TYR A 87 -8.73 -1.05 5.39
CA TYR A 87 -7.49 -0.65 6.07
C TYR A 87 -7.22 0.84 5.94
N LEU A 88 -7.50 1.42 4.78
CA LEU A 88 -7.33 2.86 4.58
C LEU A 88 -8.29 3.68 5.46
N SER A 89 -9.51 3.18 5.69
CA SER A 89 -10.50 3.88 6.50
C SER A 89 -10.09 4.01 7.96
N ARG A 90 -9.16 3.19 8.42
CA ARG A 90 -8.64 3.24 9.79
C ARG A 90 -7.57 4.30 10.00
N ASP A 91 -7.10 4.90 8.92
CA ASP A 91 -6.08 5.94 9.00
C ASP A 91 -6.69 7.20 9.61
N PRO A 92 -6.08 7.80 10.64
CA PRO A 92 -6.59 9.06 11.20
C PRO A 92 -6.46 10.22 10.21
N ILE A 93 -5.62 10.07 9.19
CA ILE A 93 -5.51 11.03 8.10
C ILE A 93 -6.28 10.47 6.91
N GLN A 94 -7.02 11.32 6.21
CA GLN A 94 -7.84 10.88 5.10
C GLN A 94 -6.97 10.25 4.00
N ALA A 95 -7.23 8.97 3.75
CA ALA A 95 -6.61 8.19 2.68
C ALA A 95 -7.71 7.58 1.84
N THR A 96 -7.67 7.81 0.53
CA THR A 96 -8.75 7.45 -0.36
C THR A 96 -8.23 6.62 -1.52
N LEU A 97 -8.85 5.47 -1.76
CA LEU A 97 -8.62 4.71 -2.98
C LEU A 97 -9.40 5.40 -4.10
N VAL A 98 -8.68 6.02 -5.02
CA VAL A 98 -9.27 6.87 -6.05
C VAL A 98 -9.71 6.07 -7.25
N ASP A 99 -8.85 5.19 -7.74
CA ASP A 99 -9.11 4.49 -8.99
C ASP A 99 -8.16 3.31 -9.16
N VAL A 100 -8.53 2.44 -10.10
CA VAL A 100 -7.63 1.43 -10.65
C VAL A 100 -7.39 1.83 -12.09
N THR A 101 -6.13 2.08 -12.43
CA THR A 101 -5.79 2.59 -13.75
C THR A 101 -5.90 1.50 -14.83
N GLY A 102 -5.83 1.91 -16.10
CA GLY A 102 -5.86 0.98 -17.22
C GLY A 102 -4.70 -0.03 -17.20
N LEU A 103 -3.61 0.27 -16.52
CA LEU A 103 -2.48 -0.66 -16.31
C LEU A 103 -2.62 -1.45 -15.02
N GLN A 104 -3.79 -1.40 -14.39
CA GLN A 104 -4.12 -2.08 -13.13
C GLN A 104 -3.30 -1.62 -11.93
N LEU A 105 -2.82 -0.39 -11.96
CA LEU A 105 -2.21 0.23 -10.79
C LEU A 105 -3.32 0.81 -9.91
N VAL A 106 -3.23 0.56 -8.62
CA VAL A 106 -4.19 1.09 -7.66
C VAL A 106 -3.71 2.46 -7.21
N GLU A 107 -4.53 3.46 -7.44
CA GLU A 107 -4.19 4.84 -7.09
C GLU A 107 -4.85 5.23 -5.79
N VAL A 108 -4.03 5.66 -4.84
CA VAL A 108 -4.48 6.14 -3.54
C VAL A 108 -3.96 7.56 -3.35
N THR A 109 -4.76 8.41 -2.73
CA THR A 109 -4.30 9.71 -2.27
C THR A 109 -4.40 9.76 -0.76
N ARG A 110 -3.41 10.36 -0.12
CA ARG A 110 -3.43 10.60 1.32
C ARG A 110 -3.20 12.07 1.56
N LYS A 111 -4.06 12.66 2.38
CA LYS A 111 -4.05 14.09 2.62
C LYS A 111 -2.74 14.52 3.27
N LYS A 112 -2.19 15.63 2.79
CA LYS A 112 -1.00 16.22 3.41
C LYS A 112 -1.39 16.92 4.69
N VAL A 113 -0.68 16.59 5.76
CA VAL A 113 -0.90 17.21 7.06
C VAL A 113 0.28 18.12 7.36
N ARG A 114 -0.03 19.39 7.59
CA ARG A 114 0.98 20.33 8.07
C ARG A 114 1.11 20.17 9.57
N LYS A 115 2.34 20.19 10.05
CA LYS A 115 2.58 20.24 11.48
C LYS A 115 1.96 21.53 12.04
N PRO A 116 1.10 21.44 13.07
CA PRO A 116 0.62 22.64 13.74
C PRO A 116 1.77 23.45 14.32
N LEU A 117 1.60 24.76 14.36
CA LEU A 117 2.64 25.65 14.89
C LEU A 117 3.03 25.31 16.34
N TYR A 118 2.08 24.90 17.14
CA TYR A 118 2.36 24.54 18.54
C TYR A 118 3.34 23.37 18.65
N GLU A 119 3.40 22.48 17.68
CA GLU A 119 4.33 21.36 17.70
C GLU A 119 5.77 21.82 17.55
N TYR A 120 5.98 22.88 16.76
CA TYR A 120 7.31 23.47 16.64
C TYR A 120 7.79 24.06 17.96
N HIS A 121 6.88 24.68 18.69
CA HIS A 121 7.23 25.23 20.01
C HIS A 121 7.57 24.13 21.01
N ILE A 122 6.83 23.03 20.96
CA ILE A 122 7.10 21.86 21.81
C ILE A 122 8.45 21.26 21.49
N GLU A 123 8.79 21.14 20.23
CA GLU A 123 10.06 20.57 19.78
C GLU A 123 11.27 21.42 20.19
N GLN A 124 11.07 22.71 20.39
CA GLN A 124 12.11 23.63 20.79
C GLN A 124 12.37 23.63 22.31
N ARG A 125 11.58 22.94 23.05
CA ARG A 125 11.76 22.84 24.48
C ARG A 125 12.74 21.70 24.81
#